data_ba593ca00c072a668a1a71563eb96eca
#
_entry.id   ba593ca00c072a668a1a71563eb96eca
#
_cell.length_a   1.000
_cell.length_b   1.000
_cell.length_c   1.000
_cell.angle_alpha   90.00
_cell.angle_beta   90.00
_cell.angle_gamma   90.00
#
_symmetry.space_group_name_H-M   'P 1'
#
loop_
_entity.id
_entity.type
_entity.pdbx_description
1 polymer ?
#
loop_
_entity_poly.entity_id
_entity_poly.type
_entity_poly.pdbx_seq_one_letter_code
_entity_poly.pdbx_strand_id
1 'polypeptide(L)'
;MLRTRSLALTVAIALLAPAVLKAEVTTWQLGGSQPWAGQDTVNIMIDFERVPGAIQPVRVEPGVNIISLLSNWTTFRQPKELGYINGERPRIWKWNEGNGDPTENGVALIDADSTTYNSSKAEGIGKQFFTIDLAVPVPAHTFGFHTPSGGFRSDGTPLRTDSTPAFQISIQEENSEIFAIKGPLPLARIVAEPTQNFAPDVRIGFDQQYVRFFRWARKFSIIDETALTRNRVSGSSGGQGNQARSLLGTISEFEIYGEGFPKRATYRSKIIDLGAEQNFGRLFFTATPLRFVDGEAVEAPDARAFAEIEVRTGRDDDPNIYHEYTVTGKEKVVSRARYENDLRTGFGRTCASCDFVQRSPRPGMRAAITYDSDNWTFWSTPITQSGLPLNLDSGSFIQVFITLHSTRFADFVRLDSLWVERAPLLAARVLGEVAPLADPQP
;
A
#
# COMPACT_ATOMS: atom_id res chain seq x y z
N MET A 1 -23.39 -98.25 11.64
CA MET A 1 -24.32 -97.11 11.35
C MET A 1 -23.59 -95.84 11.65
N LEU A 2 -22.96 -95.21 10.64
CA LEU A 2 -22.32 -93.95 10.73
C LEU A 2 -23.30 -92.86 10.18
N ARG A 3 -23.62 -91.87 11.02
CA ARG A 3 -24.37 -90.66 10.63
C ARG A 3 -23.39 -89.57 10.30
N THR A 4 -23.33 -89.25 9.00
CA THR A 4 -22.63 -88.08 8.46
C THR A 4 -23.48 -86.81 8.75
N ARG A 5 -22.93 -85.84 9.47
CA ARG A 5 -23.47 -84.44 9.62
C ARG A 5 -22.83 -83.53 8.57
N SER A 6 -23.65 -83.06 7.64
CA SER A 6 -23.29 -82.04 6.71
C SER A 6 -23.32 -80.68 7.42
N LEU A 7 -22.19 -79.98 7.42
CA LEU A 7 -22.09 -78.57 7.87
C LEU A 7 -22.31 -77.63 6.64
N ALA A 8 -23.41 -76.94 6.61
CA ALA A 8 -23.68 -75.96 5.63
C ALA A 8 -22.97 -74.64 6.05
N LEU A 9 -21.97 -74.23 5.29
CA LEU A 9 -21.26 -72.96 5.45
C LEU A 9 -22.01 -71.86 4.67
N THR A 10 -22.76 -71.02 5.38
CA THR A 10 -23.43 -69.87 4.81
C THR A 10 -22.43 -68.72 4.71
N VAL A 11 -21.94 -68.41 3.49
CA VAL A 11 -21.11 -67.23 3.21
C VAL A 11 -22.03 -66.01 3.04
N ALA A 12 -22.06 -65.15 4.03
CA ALA A 12 -22.73 -63.84 3.91
C ALA A 12 -21.82 -62.90 3.15
N ILE A 13 -22.14 -62.63 1.88
CA ILE A 13 -21.51 -61.57 1.09
C ILE A 13 -22.15 -60.26 1.53
N ALA A 14 -21.47 -59.50 2.35
CA ALA A 14 -21.83 -58.15 2.66
C ALA A 14 -21.54 -57.27 1.40
N LEU A 15 -22.58 -56.92 0.68
CA LEU A 15 -22.52 -55.88 -0.38
C LEU A 15 -22.23 -54.53 0.31
N LEU A 16 -20.99 -54.16 0.38
CA LEU A 16 -20.58 -52.79 0.66
C LEU A 16 -21.00 -51.93 -0.57
N ALA A 17 -22.16 -51.28 -0.47
CA ALA A 17 -22.50 -50.23 -1.40
C ALA A 17 -21.41 -49.16 -1.30
N PRO A 18 -20.81 -48.74 -2.44
CA PRO A 18 -19.89 -47.65 -2.41
C PRO A 18 -20.64 -46.41 -1.92
N ALA A 19 -20.26 -45.89 -0.75
CA ALA A 19 -20.71 -44.58 -0.35
C ALA A 19 -20.23 -43.61 -1.40
N VAL A 20 -21.13 -43.09 -2.21
CA VAL A 20 -20.86 -42.04 -3.17
C VAL A 20 -20.58 -40.81 -2.29
N LEU A 21 -19.32 -40.55 -1.99
CA LEU A 21 -18.86 -39.30 -1.39
C LEU A 21 -19.18 -38.21 -2.41
N LYS A 22 -20.33 -37.59 -2.25
CA LYS A 22 -20.63 -36.34 -2.96
C LYS A 22 -19.81 -35.25 -2.25
N ALA A 23 -18.85 -34.67 -2.94
CA ALA A 23 -18.25 -33.43 -2.46
C ALA A 23 -19.36 -32.38 -2.38
N GLU A 24 -19.72 -31.98 -1.17
CA GLU A 24 -20.68 -30.92 -0.94
C GLU A 24 -20.00 -29.57 -1.23
N VAL A 25 -20.56 -28.84 -2.19
CA VAL A 25 -20.12 -27.48 -2.48
C VAL A 25 -20.63 -26.59 -1.36
N THR A 26 -19.71 -25.95 -0.67
CA THR A 26 -19.99 -24.95 0.36
C THR A 26 -19.54 -23.58 -0.09
N THR A 27 -19.80 -22.56 0.68
CA THR A 27 -19.34 -21.20 0.39
C THR A 27 -18.53 -20.65 1.54
N TRP A 28 -17.46 -19.94 1.23
CA TRP A 28 -16.79 -19.03 2.12
C TRP A 28 -17.28 -17.61 1.80
N GLN A 29 -17.51 -16.78 2.81
CA GLN A 29 -18.10 -15.45 2.68
C GLN A 29 -17.29 -14.38 3.39
N LEU A 30 -17.29 -13.17 2.84
CA LEU A 30 -16.80 -11.94 3.42
C LEU A 30 -17.85 -10.83 3.15
N GLY A 31 -18.11 -9.99 4.14
CA GLY A 31 -19.20 -9.02 4.08
C GLY A 31 -20.57 -9.60 4.47
N GLY A 32 -21.58 -8.77 4.52
CA GLY A 32 -22.90 -9.13 5.02
C GLY A 32 -22.87 -9.51 6.51
N SER A 33 -23.07 -10.79 6.82
CA SER A 33 -23.01 -11.30 8.19
C SER A 33 -21.59 -11.50 8.72
N GLN A 34 -20.60 -11.55 7.83
CA GLN A 34 -19.18 -11.65 8.18
C GLN A 34 -18.53 -10.26 8.03
N PRO A 35 -17.95 -9.69 9.09
CA PRO A 35 -17.45 -8.31 9.02
C PRO A 35 -16.28 -8.18 8.04
N TRP A 36 -16.25 -7.08 7.31
CA TRP A 36 -15.10 -6.65 6.53
C TRP A 36 -13.98 -6.11 7.43
N ALA A 37 -14.38 -5.28 8.42
CA ALA A 37 -13.46 -4.67 9.36
C ALA A 37 -12.73 -5.72 10.21
N GLY A 38 -11.42 -5.53 10.38
CA GLY A 38 -10.58 -6.46 11.12
C GLY A 38 -10.18 -7.72 10.34
N GLN A 39 -10.71 -7.93 9.14
CA GLN A 39 -10.24 -8.96 8.21
C GLN A 39 -9.28 -8.43 7.15
N ASP A 40 -8.95 -7.14 7.21
CA ASP A 40 -8.01 -6.49 6.31
C ASP A 40 -6.58 -6.50 6.84
N THR A 41 -5.62 -6.49 5.93
CA THR A 41 -4.20 -6.20 6.22
C THR A 41 -3.84 -4.78 5.83
N VAL A 42 -4.39 -4.30 4.71
CA VAL A 42 -4.20 -2.96 4.19
C VAL A 42 -5.50 -2.52 3.53
N ASN A 43 -5.95 -1.33 3.90
CA ASN A 43 -7.03 -0.65 3.19
C ASN A 43 -6.62 0.79 2.91
N ILE A 44 -7.11 1.35 1.81
CA ILE A 44 -6.86 2.74 1.41
C ILE A 44 -8.17 3.34 0.96
N MET A 45 -8.61 4.40 1.64
CA MET A 45 -9.86 5.10 1.36
C MET A 45 -11.09 4.19 1.39
N ILE A 46 -11.12 3.19 2.29
CA ILE A 46 -12.28 2.31 2.52
C ILE A 46 -13.03 2.75 3.78
N ASP A 47 -14.33 2.93 3.63
CA ASP A 47 -15.29 3.19 4.70
C ASP A 47 -16.00 1.88 5.07
N PHE A 48 -15.89 1.49 6.34
CA PHE A 48 -16.52 0.31 6.92
C PHE A 48 -17.77 0.64 7.77
N GLU A 49 -18.00 1.92 8.02
CA GLU A 49 -18.92 2.36 9.07
C GLU A 49 -20.27 2.86 8.53
N ARG A 50 -20.25 3.52 7.39
CA ARG A 50 -21.45 4.19 6.83
C ARG A 50 -22.58 3.20 6.54
N VAL A 51 -22.26 2.00 6.07
CA VAL A 51 -23.23 0.93 5.83
C VAL A 51 -22.74 -0.35 6.48
N PRO A 52 -23.35 -0.76 7.62
CA PRO A 52 -22.93 -1.97 8.31
C PRO A 52 -22.95 -3.21 7.40
N GLY A 53 -21.85 -3.98 7.41
CA GLY A 53 -21.70 -5.18 6.59
C GLY A 53 -21.30 -4.97 5.15
N ALA A 54 -21.13 -3.72 4.71
CA ALA A 54 -20.63 -3.36 3.38
C ALA A 54 -19.32 -2.59 3.47
N ILE A 55 -18.64 -2.46 2.34
CA ILE A 55 -17.52 -1.52 2.15
C ILE A 55 -17.80 -0.60 0.97
N GLN A 56 -17.34 0.63 1.09
CA GLN A 56 -17.42 1.63 0.03
C GLN A 56 -16.22 2.59 0.12
N PRO A 57 -15.93 3.39 -0.92
CA PRO A 57 -14.90 4.41 -0.83
C PRO A 57 -15.27 5.48 0.21
N VAL A 58 -14.26 5.97 0.95
CA VAL A 58 -14.41 7.16 1.80
C VAL A 58 -14.72 8.37 0.92
N ARG A 59 -15.77 9.10 1.27
CA ARG A 59 -16.04 10.40 0.63
C ARG A 59 -15.14 11.47 1.24
N VAL A 60 -14.45 12.19 0.39
CA VAL A 60 -13.74 13.42 0.78
C VAL A 60 -14.78 14.52 0.95
N GLU A 61 -14.96 14.99 2.19
CA GLU A 61 -15.87 16.07 2.50
C GLU A 61 -15.20 17.43 2.32
N PRO A 62 -15.94 18.48 1.90
CA PRO A 62 -15.38 19.82 1.80
C PRO A 62 -14.73 20.30 3.09
N GLY A 63 -13.51 20.83 3.00
CA GLY A 63 -12.79 21.36 4.15
C GLY A 63 -12.08 20.32 5.03
N VAL A 64 -12.21 19.04 4.71
CA VAL A 64 -11.47 17.97 5.40
C VAL A 64 -10.11 17.79 4.72
N ASN A 65 -9.04 17.76 5.52
CA ASN A 65 -7.70 17.47 5.01
C ASN A 65 -7.61 15.99 4.61
N ILE A 66 -7.39 15.70 3.34
CA ILE A 66 -7.32 14.34 2.78
C ILE A 66 -6.21 13.52 3.46
N ILE A 67 -5.12 14.16 3.86
CA ILE A 67 -4.01 13.49 4.56
C ILE A 67 -4.50 12.82 5.85
N SER A 68 -5.44 13.43 6.57
CA SER A 68 -6.00 12.88 7.81
C SER A 68 -6.94 11.67 7.59
N LEU A 69 -7.42 11.46 6.38
CA LEU A 69 -8.24 10.30 6.01
C LEU A 69 -7.40 9.06 5.69
N LEU A 70 -6.10 9.22 5.55
CA LEU A 70 -5.18 8.16 5.20
C LEU A 70 -4.47 7.64 6.45
N SER A 71 -4.39 6.33 6.57
CA SER A 71 -3.67 5.63 7.63
C SER A 71 -2.52 4.81 7.09
N ASN A 72 -1.73 4.21 7.99
CA ASN A 72 -0.64 3.30 7.61
C ASN A 72 0.40 3.92 6.69
N TRP A 73 0.74 5.20 6.92
CA TRP A 73 1.80 5.87 6.21
C TRP A 73 3.10 5.08 6.31
N THR A 74 3.68 4.77 5.17
CA THR A 74 4.96 4.10 5.14
C THR A 74 6.08 5.11 5.00
N THR A 75 7.07 4.90 5.82
CA THR A 75 8.31 5.67 5.78
C THR A 75 9.34 5.03 4.88
N PHE A 76 8.98 4.15 4.03
CA PHE A 76 9.74 3.14 3.39
C PHE A 76 10.67 3.56 2.29
N ARG A 77 11.68 2.74 2.15
CA ARG A 77 12.78 2.92 1.27
C ARG A 77 13.22 1.86 0.36
N GLN A 78 12.87 0.63 0.66
CA GLN A 78 13.42 -0.48 -0.11
C GLN A 78 12.40 -1.12 -0.99
N PRO A 79 12.64 -1.10 -2.31
CA PRO A 79 11.85 -1.91 -3.24
C PRO A 79 12.03 -3.42 -3.05
N LYS A 80 12.88 -3.85 -2.11
CA LYS A 80 13.15 -5.27 -1.84
C LYS A 80 12.39 -5.83 -0.64
N GLU A 81 11.79 -4.99 0.20
CA GLU A 81 10.95 -5.46 1.29
C GLU A 81 9.53 -5.65 0.78
N LEU A 82 8.98 -6.83 1.06
CA LEU A 82 7.59 -7.12 0.70
C LEU A 82 6.65 -6.21 1.48
N GLY A 83 5.60 -5.75 0.86
CA GLY A 83 4.74 -4.69 1.39
C GLY A 83 5.11 -3.32 0.85
N TYR A 84 6.23 -3.22 0.13
CA TYR A 84 6.56 -2.09 -0.69
C TYR A 84 6.03 -2.25 -2.10
N ILE A 85 4.84 -2.64 -2.24
CA ILE A 85 4.21 -2.62 -3.54
C ILE A 85 3.71 -1.21 -3.80
N ASN A 86 4.01 -0.73 -4.97
CA ASN A 86 3.64 0.60 -5.42
C ASN A 86 2.17 0.87 -5.24
N GLY A 87 1.84 1.83 -4.37
CA GLY A 87 0.48 2.22 -4.16
C GLY A 87 -0.31 1.39 -3.16
N GLU A 88 0.31 0.54 -2.38
CA GLU A 88 -0.38 -0.15 -1.29
C GLU A 88 -0.48 0.66 -0.01
N ARG A 89 0.37 1.68 0.16
CA ARG A 89 0.35 2.56 1.33
C ARG A 89 0.72 3.98 0.96
N PRO A 90 0.13 4.98 1.58
CA PRO A 90 0.54 6.35 1.42
C PRO A 90 1.95 6.56 1.99
N ARG A 91 2.69 7.52 1.46
CA ARG A 91 4.06 7.82 1.88
C ARG A 91 4.44 9.25 1.57
N ILE A 92 5.41 9.74 2.32
CA ILE A 92 6.08 11.01 2.07
C ILE A 92 7.58 10.79 2.05
N TRP A 93 8.29 11.44 1.13
CA TRP A 93 9.75 11.40 1.11
C TRP A 93 10.35 12.73 0.69
N LYS A 94 11.54 12.98 1.17
CA LYS A 94 12.36 14.16 0.91
C LYS A 94 13.44 13.83 -0.12
N TRP A 95 13.95 14.86 -0.82
CA TRP A 95 15.19 14.74 -1.61
C TRP A 95 16.37 14.31 -0.74
N ASN A 96 17.33 13.69 -1.37
CA ASN A 96 18.53 13.11 -0.79
C ASN A 96 18.36 11.71 -0.22
N GLU A 97 17.21 11.15 -0.42
CA GLU A 97 16.85 9.84 0.06
C GLU A 97 17.01 8.75 -0.98
N GLY A 98 17.87 8.98 -1.97
CA GLY A 98 18.36 7.89 -2.82
C GLY A 98 18.87 6.72 -1.99
N ASN A 99 19.29 7.03 -0.77
CA ASN A 99 19.82 6.08 0.19
C ASN A 99 19.40 6.38 1.64
N GLY A 100 18.57 7.37 1.88
CA GLY A 100 18.28 7.82 3.20
C GLY A 100 16.87 7.49 3.69
N ASP A 101 16.54 7.68 4.98
CA ASP A 101 15.24 7.45 5.57
C ASP A 101 14.37 8.71 5.52
N PRO A 102 13.24 8.71 4.85
CA PRO A 102 12.37 9.86 4.75
C PRO A 102 11.74 10.27 6.06
N THR A 103 11.88 9.45 7.04
CA THR A 103 10.86 9.23 7.99
C THR A 103 10.69 10.25 9.06
N GLU A 104 11.75 10.62 9.73
CA GLU A 104 11.59 11.48 10.90
C GLU A 104 11.20 12.92 10.52
N ASN A 105 11.64 13.38 9.34
CA ASN A 105 11.35 14.74 8.88
C ASN A 105 10.07 14.85 8.04
N GLY A 106 9.63 13.74 7.42
CA GLY A 106 8.43 13.73 6.61
C GLY A 106 7.17 13.54 7.43
N VAL A 107 7.23 12.73 8.49
CA VAL A 107 6.10 12.50 9.41
C VAL A 107 5.65 13.80 10.06
N ALA A 108 6.57 14.64 10.49
CA ALA A 108 6.29 15.96 11.05
C ALA A 108 5.56 16.93 10.08
N LEU A 109 5.35 16.54 8.83
CA LEU A 109 4.64 17.35 7.84
C LEU A 109 3.23 16.83 7.56
N ILE A 110 2.82 15.74 8.23
CA ILE A 110 1.54 15.05 8.01
C ILE A 110 0.92 14.53 9.32
N ASP A 111 1.43 14.95 10.48
CA ASP A 111 1.00 14.45 11.81
C ASP A 111 -0.12 15.28 12.44
N ALA A 112 -0.58 16.32 11.76
CA ALA A 112 -1.57 17.30 12.22
C ALA A 112 -1.15 18.06 13.48
N ASP A 113 0.14 18.16 13.77
CA ASP A 113 0.71 18.94 14.86
C ASP A 113 1.50 20.13 14.33
N SER A 114 0.92 21.31 14.36
CA SER A 114 1.56 22.54 13.89
C SER A 114 2.78 22.98 14.72
N THR A 115 3.13 22.28 15.79
CA THR A 115 4.33 22.53 16.60
C THR A 115 5.52 21.70 16.17
N THR A 116 5.29 20.57 15.50
CA THR A 116 6.34 19.79 14.87
C THR A 116 6.72 20.40 13.53
N TYR A 117 7.93 20.19 13.08
CA TYR A 117 8.36 20.77 11.81
C TYR A 117 9.60 20.08 11.24
N ASN A 118 9.76 20.22 9.94
CA ASN A 118 10.99 19.86 9.29
C ASN A 118 12.05 20.96 9.49
N SER A 119 13.03 20.70 10.33
CA SER A 119 14.22 21.52 10.39
C SER A 119 15.11 21.27 9.19
N SER A 120 14.90 21.98 8.09
CA SER A 120 15.77 21.88 6.92
C SER A 120 17.18 22.36 7.29
N LYS A 121 18.10 21.43 7.52
CA LYS A 121 19.53 21.73 7.47
C LYS A 121 19.85 22.14 6.05
N ALA A 122 20.72 23.13 5.90
CA ALA A 122 21.07 23.81 4.66
C ALA A 122 21.67 22.88 3.60
N GLU A 123 20.84 22.10 3.00
CA GLU A 123 21.10 21.50 1.69
C GLU A 123 20.78 22.55 0.64
N GLY A 124 21.57 22.62 -0.43
CA GLY A 124 21.39 23.67 -1.45
C GLY A 124 19.94 23.77 -1.94
N ILE A 125 19.45 24.96 -2.16
CA ILE A 125 18.05 25.31 -2.46
C ILE A 125 17.39 24.36 -3.49
N GLY A 126 18.11 23.99 -4.54
CA GLY A 126 17.59 23.08 -5.57
C GLY A 126 17.43 21.62 -5.16
N LYS A 127 17.75 21.27 -3.90
CA LYS A 127 17.68 19.89 -3.37
C LYS A 127 16.60 19.71 -2.31
N GLN A 128 15.83 20.73 -1.99
CA GLN A 128 14.76 20.61 -1.00
C GLN A 128 13.43 20.40 -1.71
N PHE A 129 12.96 19.18 -1.73
CA PHE A 129 11.60 18.88 -2.13
C PHE A 129 11.01 17.72 -1.32
N PHE A 130 9.72 17.76 -1.15
CA PHE A 130 8.92 16.68 -0.60
C PHE A 130 7.97 16.15 -1.66
N THR A 131 7.83 14.86 -1.73
CA THR A 131 6.82 14.21 -2.55
C THR A 131 5.91 13.39 -1.65
N ILE A 132 4.61 13.61 -1.81
CA ILE A 132 3.55 12.90 -1.12
C ILE A 132 2.89 11.99 -2.15
N ASP A 133 2.83 10.67 -1.86
CA ASP A 133 2.07 9.68 -2.60
C ASP A 133 0.88 9.25 -1.73
N LEU A 134 -0.31 9.56 -2.15
CA LEU A 134 -1.55 9.22 -1.44
C LEU A 134 -1.97 7.76 -1.66
N ALA A 135 -1.14 6.97 -2.36
CA ALA A 135 -1.37 5.60 -2.79
C ALA A 135 -2.46 5.43 -3.85
N VAL A 136 -3.50 6.21 -3.81
CA VAL A 136 -4.61 6.23 -4.78
C VAL A 136 -4.88 7.65 -5.26
N PRO A 137 -5.40 7.84 -6.49
CA PRO A 137 -5.83 9.15 -6.95
C PRO A 137 -7.08 9.60 -6.21
N VAL A 138 -7.01 10.76 -5.57
CA VAL A 138 -8.12 11.37 -4.83
C VAL A 138 -8.59 12.65 -5.53
N PRO A 139 -9.87 13.05 -5.37
CA PRO A 139 -10.32 14.35 -5.87
C PRO A 139 -9.66 15.46 -5.06
N ALA A 140 -8.90 16.33 -5.70
CA ALA A 140 -8.22 17.43 -5.03
C ALA A 140 -8.33 18.73 -5.85
N HIS A 141 -8.42 19.86 -5.14
CA HIS A 141 -8.49 21.20 -5.71
C HIS A 141 -7.63 22.23 -4.97
N THR A 142 -7.05 21.86 -3.79
CA THR A 142 -6.22 22.78 -3.01
C THR A 142 -5.08 22.03 -2.34
N PHE A 143 -3.89 22.62 -2.40
CA PHE A 143 -2.73 22.20 -1.63
C PHE A 143 -2.31 23.33 -0.69
N GLY A 144 -2.08 23.02 0.57
CA GLY A 144 -1.65 23.95 1.60
C GLY A 144 -0.38 23.52 2.30
N PHE A 145 0.33 24.49 2.90
CA PHE A 145 1.37 24.25 3.87
C PHE A 145 1.52 25.45 4.81
N HIS A 146 2.07 25.21 5.99
CA HIS A 146 2.18 26.19 7.06
C HIS A 146 3.59 26.26 7.64
N THR A 147 3.95 27.43 8.16
CA THR A 147 5.08 27.54 9.10
C THR A 147 4.64 27.06 10.48
N PRO A 148 5.59 26.62 11.35
CA PRO A 148 5.27 26.23 12.72
C PRO A 148 4.49 27.31 13.48
N SER A 149 3.53 26.89 14.30
CA SER A 149 2.71 27.78 15.10
C SER A 149 3.48 28.45 16.25
N GLY A 150 4.62 27.89 16.66
CA GLY A 150 5.46 28.39 17.75
C GLY A 150 6.92 28.01 17.58
N GLY A 151 7.77 28.46 18.52
CA GLY A 151 9.20 28.18 18.52
C GLY A 151 10.04 29.28 17.86
N PHE A 152 11.36 29.13 17.98
CA PHE A 152 12.34 30.08 17.48
C PHE A 152 13.47 29.36 16.76
N ARG A 153 14.05 30.00 15.77
CA ARG A 153 15.32 29.59 15.16
C ARG A 153 16.47 29.84 16.16
N SER A 154 17.62 29.28 15.85
CA SER A 154 18.83 29.47 16.65
C SER A 154 19.32 30.94 16.75
N ASP A 155 18.91 31.79 15.80
CA ASP A 155 19.18 33.22 15.78
C ASP A 155 18.10 34.07 16.49
N GLY A 156 17.11 33.44 17.13
CA GLY A 156 16.04 34.10 17.85
C GLY A 156 14.85 34.52 16.98
N THR A 157 14.87 34.25 15.66
CA THR A 157 13.75 34.55 14.78
C THR A 157 12.57 33.61 15.06
N PRO A 158 11.34 34.13 15.26
CA PRO A 158 10.18 33.28 15.43
C PRO A 158 9.94 32.40 14.19
N LEU A 159 9.74 31.09 14.39
CA LEU A 159 9.47 30.15 13.29
C LEU A 159 8.20 30.53 12.51
N ARG A 160 7.23 31.13 13.16
CA ARG A 160 6.00 31.61 12.52
C ARG A 160 6.25 32.66 11.43
N THR A 161 7.33 33.41 11.52
CA THR A 161 7.73 34.42 10.52
C THR A 161 8.72 33.88 9.48
N ASP A 162 9.09 32.62 9.59
CA ASP A 162 10.07 31.97 8.73
C ASP A 162 9.41 31.36 7.48
N SER A 163 8.69 32.18 6.70
CA SER A 163 8.00 31.74 5.49
C SER A 163 8.98 31.30 4.41
N THR A 164 8.54 30.31 3.60
CA THR A 164 9.30 29.89 2.41
C THR A 164 9.19 30.93 1.30
N PRO A 165 10.29 31.61 0.94
CA PRO A 165 10.19 32.77 0.05
C PRO A 165 9.87 32.43 -1.42
N ALA A 166 10.26 31.26 -1.91
CA ALA A 166 9.93 30.80 -3.25
C ALA A 166 9.78 29.28 -3.26
N PHE A 167 8.79 28.79 -3.98
CA PHE A 167 8.49 27.36 -4.05
C PHE A 167 7.79 26.99 -5.35
N GLN A 168 7.69 25.71 -5.63
CA GLN A 168 6.90 25.16 -6.73
C GLN A 168 6.04 24.03 -6.20
N ILE A 169 4.77 24.02 -6.59
CA ILE A 169 3.85 22.93 -6.35
C ILE A 169 3.57 22.26 -7.69
N SER A 170 3.77 20.95 -7.74
CA SER A 170 3.41 20.15 -8.91
C SER A 170 2.65 18.90 -8.50
N ILE A 171 1.79 18.43 -9.40
CA ILE A 171 0.86 17.33 -9.16
C ILE A 171 0.88 16.32 -10.31
N GLN A 172 0.45 15.10 -10.01
CA GLN A 172 0.30 14.03 -11.00
C GLN A 172 -0.77 13.04 -10.55
N GLU A 173 -1.61 12.60 -11.48
CA GLU A 173 -2.68 11.66 -11.20
C GLU A 173 -2.13 10.26 -10.93
N GLU A 174 -1.29 9.77 -11.81
CA GLU A 174 -0.74 8.42 -11.72
C GLU A 174 0.61 8.34 -12.42
N ASN A 175 1.46 7.42 -11.98
CA ASN A 175 2.69 7.14 -12.67
C ASN A 175 2.95 5.63 -12.64
N SER A 176 3.21 5.05 -13.81
CA SER A 176 3.64 3.67 -13.96
C SER A 176 5.11 3.45 -13.57
N GLU A 177 5.91 4.53 -13.49
CA GLU A 177 7.34 4.46 -13.22
C GLU A 177 7.73 5.19 -11.93
N ILE A 178 7.93 4.44 -10.86
CA ILE A 178 8.41 4.97 -9.58
C ILE A 178 9.67 5.79 -9.69
N PHE A 179 10.55 5.43 -10.61
CA PHE A 179 11.84 6.12 -10.76
C PHE A 179 11.71 7.56 -11.24
N ALA A 180 10.71 7.86 -12.07
CA ALA A 180 10.45 9.23 -12.52
C ALA A 180 10.02 10.18 -11.39
N ILE A 181 9.47 9.62 -10.31
CA ILE A 181 9.00 10.41 -9.16
C ILE A 181 10.15 10.75 -8.18
N LYS A 182 11.25 10.05 -8.24
CA LYS A 182 12.41 10.24 -7.32
C LYS A 182 13.30 11.43 -7.68
N GLY A 183 13.21 11.96 -8.90
CA GLY A 183 14.05 13.06 -9.36
C GLY A 183 13.62 14.44 -8.83
N PRO A 184 14.47 15.49 -9.00
CA PRO A 184 14.16 16.85 -8.59
C PRO A 184 13.23 17.60 -9.56
N LEU A 185 12.88 16.99 -10.69
CA LEU A 185 12.03 17.59 -11.70
C LEU A 185 10.59 17.72 -11.18
N PRO A 186 9.84 18.73 -11.62
CA PRO A 186 8.42 18.83 -11.31
C PRO A 186 7.68 17.56 -11.80
N LEU A 187 6.57 17.26 -11.13
CA LEU A 187 5.60 16.27 -11.60
C LEU A 187 4.91 16.79 -12.88
N ALA A 188 4.07 15.98 -13.48
CA ALA A 188 3.49 16.23 -14.80
C ALA A 188 2.84 17.63 -14.98
N ARG A 189 2.24 18.18 -13.91
CA ARG A 189 1.58 19.50 -13.96
C ARG A 189 2.07 20.39 -12.82
N ILE A 190 2.60 21.56 -13.14
CA ILE A 190 2.89 22.62 -12.18
C ILE A 190 1.59 23.41 -11.96
N VAL A 191 1.17 23.54 -10.70
CA VAL A 191 -0.03 24.31 -10.31
C VAL A 191 0.32 25.67 -9.70
N ALA A 192 1.53 25.82 -9.16
CA ALA A 192 2.04 27.10 -8.66
C ALA A 192 3.56 27.15 -8.68
N GLU A 193 4.09 28.34 -8.95
CA GLU A 193 5.54 28.63 -8.87
C GLU A 193 5.79 30.11 -8.50
N PRO A 194 5.41 30.54 -7.27
CA PRO A 194 5.70 31.89 -6.82
C PRO A 194 7.19 32.08 -6.57
N THR A 195 7.72 33.20 -7.05
CA THR A 195 9.13 33.60 -6.87
C THR A 195 9.35 34.45 -5.62
N GLN A 196 8.27 34.96 -5.02
CA GLN A 196 8.26 35.68 -3.75
C GLN A 196 7.02 35.32 -2.96
N ASN A 197 7.22 34.91 -1.70
CA ASN A 197 6.17 34.62 -0.73
C ASN A 197 6.59 35.09 0.66
N PHE A 198 5.69 35.77 1.35
CA PHE A 198 5.86 36.23 2.73
C PHE A 198 4.78 35.66 3.67
N ALA A 199 3.80 34.94 3.11
CA ALA A 199 2.74 34.37 3.90
C ALA A 199 3.24 33.14 4.68
N PRO A 200 2.95 33.05 5.99
CA PRO A 200 3.28 31.89 6.82
C PRO A 200 2.35 30.71 6.52
N ASP A 201 1.14 30.98 6.05
CA ASP A 201 0.14 29.99 5.66
C ASP A 201 -0.12 30.17 4.18
N VAL A 202 0.09 29.13 3.41
CA VAL A 202 -0.06 29.12 1.97
C VAL A 202 -1.14 28.12 1.59
N ARG A 203 -2.10 28.57 0.77
CA ARG A 203 -3.10 27.70 0.15
C ARG A 203 -3.16 28.01 -1.35
N ILE A 204 -2.93 27.01 -2.17
CA ILE A 204 -2.92 27.08 -3.62
C ILE A 204 -4.12 26.31 -4.15
N GLY A 205 -5.08 27.03 -4.73
CA GLY A 205 -6.22 26.46 -5.43
C GLY A 205 -5.89 26.10 -6.88
N PHE A 206 -6.48 25.04 -7.37
CA PHE A 206 -6.45 24.60 -8.77
C PHE A 206 -7.76 23.91 -9.15
N ASP A 207 -8.01 23.70 -10.45
CA ASP A 207 -9.20 22.99 -10.90
C ASP A 207 -9.23 21.59 -10.34
N GLN A 208 -10.40 21.17 -9.80
CA GLN A 208 -10.58 19.86 -9.21
C GLN A 208 -10.27 18.75 -10.21
N GLN A 209 -9.41 17.85 -9.81
CA GLN A 209 -8.98 16.71 -10.60
C GLN A 209 -8.55 15.57 -9.69
N TYR A 210 -8.40 14.36 -10.25
CA TYR A 210 -7.80 13.25 -9.53
C TYR A 210 -6.29 13.46 -9.43
N VAL A 211 -5.76 13.37 -8.22
CA VAL A 211 -4.34 13.54 -7.93
C VAL A 211 -3.89 12.46 -6.95
N ARG A 212 -2.81 11.77 -7.27
CA ARG A 212 -2.15 10.84 -6.36
C ARG A 212 -0.86 11.41 -5.80
N PHE A 213 -0.09 12.09 -6.63
CA PHE A 213 1.22 12.61 -6.24
C PHE A 213 1.20 14.13 -6.15
N PHE A 214 1.69 14.64 -5.02
CA PHE A 214 1.96 16.04 -4.81
C PHE A 214 3.44 16.24 -4.58
N ARG A 215 4.04 17.26 -5.18
CA ARG A 215 5.41 17.67 -4.92
C ARG A 215 5.46 19.13 -4.57
N TRP A 216 5.95 19.41 -3.37
CA TRP A 216 6.43 20.71 -2.97
C TRP A 216 7.94 20.75 -3.18
N ALA A 217 8.46 21.79 -3.86
CA ALA A 217 9.88 21.98 -4.08
C ALA A 217 10.25 23.42 -3.77
N ARG A 218 11.30 23.61 -2.98
CA ARG A 218 11.84 24.94 -2.74
C ARG A 218 12.51 25.47 -4.00
N LYS A 219 12.29 26.73 -4.29
CA LYS A 219 12.91 27.46 -5.38
C LYS A 219 13.83 28.58 -4.82
N PHE A 220 14.74 29.01 -5.65
CA PHE A 220 15.59 30.16 -5.35
C PHE A 220 14.78 31.44 -5.41
N SER A 221 15.01 32.34 -4.43
CA SER A 221 14.42 33.68 -4.38
C SER A 221 15.51 34.73 -4.20
N ILE A 222 15.26 35.92 -4.69
CA ILE A 222 16.14 37.08 -4.45
C ILE A 222 16.26 37.43 -2.96
N ILE A 223 15.25 37.04 -2.17
CA ILE A 223 15.26 37.19 -0.70
C ILE A 223 16.34 36.30 -0.08
N ASP A 224 16.51 35.08 -0.58
CA ASP A 224 17.57 34.18 -0.15
C ASP A 224 18.95 34.75 -0.46
N GLU A 225 19.12 35.37 -1.63
CA GLU A 225 20.37 36.02 -2.02
C GLU A 225 20.74 37.17 -1.07
N THR A 226 19.77 38.00 -0.72
CA THR A 226 19.94 39.11 0.21
C THR A 226 20.33 38.61 1.62
N ALA A 227 19.66 37.58 2.10
CA ALA A 227 19.99 36.97 3.39
C ALA A 227 21.40 36.35 3.41
N LEU A 228 21.77 35.68 2.31
CA LEU A 228 23.10 35.12 2.13
C LEU A 228 24.19 36.18 2.09
N THR A 229 23.91 37.33 1.49
CA THR A 229 24.86 38.45 1.37
C THR A 229 25.06 39.14 2.70
N ARG A 230 23.99 39.37 3.47
CA ARG A 230 24.08 39.93 4.84
C ARG A 230 24.94 39.07 5.77
N ASN A 231 24.80 37.79 5.73
CA ASN A 231 25.62 36.87 6.54
C ASN A 231 27.08 36.78 6.08
N ARG A 232 27.39 37.14 4.83
CA ARG A 232 28.77 37.24 4.35
C ARG A 232 29.53 38.46 4.90
N VAL A 233 28.84 39.57 5.15
CA VAL A 233 29.43 40.81 5.62
C VAL A 233 29.78 40.78 7.11
N SER A 234 29.14 39.91 7.89
CA SER A 234 29.44 39.75 9.33
C SER A 234 30.48 38.66 9.68
N GLY A 235 31.13 38.07 8.68
CA GLY A 235 32.07 36.97 8.88
C GLY A 235 33.49 37.41 9.18
N SER A 236 33.97 37.15 10.35
CA SER A 236 35.41 37.16 10.65
C SER A 236 36.12 36.08 9.84
N SER A 237 37.28 36.46 9.30
CA SER A 237 38.26 35.59 8.69
C SER A 237 38.66 34.45 9.64
N GLY A 238 38.45 33.23 9.22
CA GLY A 238 39.02 32.09 9.93
C GLY A 238 38.15 30.84 9.88
N GLY A 239 38.48 29.95 8.99
CA GLY A 239 37.95 28.59 8.94
C GLY A 239 36.81 28.42 7.93
N GLN A 240 37.04 27.62 6.91
CA GLN A 240 36.05 27.01 6.06
C GLN A 240 35.23 25.99 6.87
N GLY A 241 34.63 26.43 7.97
CA GLY A 241 33.55 25.71 8.61
C GLY A 241 32.33 25.90 7.69
N ASN A 242 31.77 24.85 7.19
CA ASN A 242 30.41 24.79 6.65
C ASN A 242 29.45 25.40 7.69
N GLN A 243 29.36 26.72 7.76
CA GLN A 243 28.19 27.33 8.36
C GLN A 243 27.04 27.01 7.41
N ALA A 244 26.39 25.93 7.71
CA ALA A 244 25.13 25.56 7.12
C ALA A 244 24.19 26.75 7.32
N ARG A 245 24.08 27.57 6.30
CA ARG A 245 23.23 28.75 6.30
C ARG A 245 21.82 28.25 6.34
N SER A 246 21.16 28.53 7.44
CA SER A 246 19.76 28.23 7.56
C SER A 246 19.01 29.06 6.50
N LEU A 247 18.64 28.39 5.42
CA LEU A 247 17.73 28.95 4.44
C LEU A 247 16.42 29.30 5.13
N LEU A 248 15.77 30.37 4.69
CA LEU A 248 14.44 30.74 5.14
C LEU A 248 13.44 29.66 4.71
N GLY A 249 12.43 29.45 5.53
CA GLY A 249 11.33 28.56 5.22
C GLY A 249 11.34 27.24 5.97
N THR A 250 10.73 27.26 7.13
CA THR A 250 10.42 26.07 7.93
C THR A 250 8.96 25.66 7.65
N ILE A 251 8.71 24.38 7.43
CA ILE A 251 7.38 23.83 7.18
C ILE A 251 7.00 22.91 8.33
N SER A 252 5.78 23.06 8.87
CA SER A 252 5.20 22.18 9.89
C SER A 252 4.22 21.20 9.30
N GLU A 253 3.33 21.62 8.40
CA GLU A 253 2.25 20.80 7.91
C GLU A 253 2.02 20.98 6.41
N PHE A 254 1.65 19.88 5.76
CA PHE A 254 1.02 19.85 4.45
C PHE A 254 -0.47 19.54 4.59
N GLU A 255 -1.27 20.18 3.76
CA GLU A 255 -2.71 19.98 3.68
C GLU A 255 -3.16 19.78 2.24
N ILE A 256 -4.11 18.90 2.03
CA ILE A 256 -4.72 18.64 0.72
C ILE A 256 -6.23 18.63 0.91
N TYR A 257 -6.93 19.40 0.07
CA TYR A 257 -8.39 19.51 0.12
C TYR A 257 -9.01 19.21 -1.23
N GLY A 258 -10.17 18.61 -1.18
CA GLY A 258 -10.95 18.24 -2.34
C GLY A 258 -12.39 17.90 -1.97
N GLU A 259 -13.14 17.31 -2.90
CA GLU A 259 -14.52 16.89 -2.67
C GLU A 259 -14.88 15.70 -3.56
N GLY A 260 -15.61 14.71 -2.99
CA GLY A 260 -16.10 13.55 -3.74
C GLY A 260 -15.36 12.25 -3.41
N PHE A 261 -15.51 11.26 -4.27
CA PHE A 261 -14.95 9.94 -4.07
C PHE A 261 -13.60 9.76 -4.79
N PRO A 262 -12.66 8.98 -4.23
CA PRO A 262 -11.39 8.68 -4.88
C PRO A 262 -11.63 7.90 -6.18
N LYS A 263 -10.69 8.01 -7.13
CA LYS A 263 -10.75 7.26 -8.40
C LYS A 263 -10.73 5.76 -8.17
N ARG A 264 -10.07 5.34 -7.10
CA ARG A 264 -10.08 3.97 -6.58
C ARG A 264 -9.88 3.95 -5.07
N ALA A 265 -10.48 2.96 -4.43
CA ALA A 265 -10.22 2.60 -3.04
C ALA A 265 -9.89 1.11 -2.99
N THR A 266 -8.95 0.71 -2.13
CA THR A 266 -8.44 -0.66 -2.12
C THR A 266 -8.59 -1.32 -0.77
N TYR A 267 -8.94 -2.61 -0.80
CA TYR A 267 -9.05 -3.47 0.37
C TYR A 267 -8.28 -4.77 0.10
N ARG A 268 -7.40 -5.15 1.03
CA ARG A 268 -6.72 -6.45 1.02
C ARG A 268 -7.06 -7.21 2.29
N SER A 269 -7.61 -8.41 2.14
CA SER A 269 -7.89 -9.25 3.30
C SER A 269 -6.61 -9.75 3.97
N LYS A 270 -6.73 -10.21 5.21
CA LYS A 270 -5.78 -11.14 5.80
C LYS A 270 -5.71 -12.42 4.97
N ILE A 271 -4.70 -13.20 5.19
CA ILE A 271 -4.65 -14.58 4.73
C ILE A 271 -5.61 -15.36 5.65
N ILE A 272 -6.58 -16.01 5.04
CA ILE A 272 -7.68 -16.68 5.74
C ILE A 272 -7.46 -18.18 5.63
N ASP A 273 -7.35 -18.82 6.77
CA ASP A 273 -7.26 -20.28 6.88
C ASP A 273 -8.65 -20.90 6.69
N LEU A 274 -8.76 -21.81 5.75
CA LEU A 274 -9.98 -22.56 5.43
C LEU A 274 -10.03 -23.92 6.15
N GLY A 275 -9.01 -24.26 6.93
CA GLY A 275 -8.88 -25.45 7.75
C GLY A 275 -8.39 -26.70 7.01
N ALA A 276 -8.67 -26.82 5.71
CA ALA A 276 -8.23 -27.95 4.88
C ALA A 276 -8.11 -27.50 3.42
N GLU A 277 -7.37 -28.27 2.63
CA GLU A 277 -7.22 -28.01 1.21
C GLU A 277 -8.57 -28.14 0.47
N GLN A 278 -8.93 -27.10 -0.27
CA GLN A 278 -10.20 -26.95 -0.99
C GLN A 278 -9.95 -26.71 -2.47
N ASN A 279 -10.86 -27.19 -3.30
CA ASN A 279 -11.04 -26.70 -4.67
C ASN A 279 -11.94 -25.48 -4.65
N PHE A 280 -11.68 -24.52 -5.55
CA PHE A 280 -12.45 -23.30 -5.66
C PHE A 280 -13.30 -23.31 -6.94
N GLY A 281 -14.54 -22.87 -6.81
CA GLY A 281 -15.51 -22.80 -7.90
C GLY A 281 -15.65 -21.37 -8.44
N ARG A 282 -16.84 -20.79 -8.26
CA ARG A 282 -17.18 -19.46 -8.76
C ARG A 282 -17.08 -18.43 -7.65
N LEU A 283 -16.76 -17.20 -8.04
CA LEU A 283 -16.81 -16.04 -7.18
C LEU A 283 -18.10 -15.25 -7.45
N PHE A 284 -18.83 -14.98 -6.39
CA PHE A 284 -20.03 -14.15 -6.42
C PHE A 284 -19.84 -12.93 -5.53
N PHE A 285 -20.45 -11.83 -5.91
CA PHE A 285 -20.50 -10.63 -5.09
C PHE A 285 -21.72 -9.78 -5.41
N THR A 286 -22.12 -8.97 -4.42
CA THR A 286 -23.17 -7.96 -4.58
C THR A 286 -22.53 -6.59 -4.50
N ALA A 287 -22.58 -5.85 -5.59
CA ALA A 287 -22.06 -4.50 -5.69
C ALA A 287 -23.14 -3.57 -6.26
N THR A 288 -23.34 -2.45 -5.59
CA THR A 288 -24.35 -1.45 -5.96
C THR A 288 -23.66 -0.18 -6.45
N PRO A 289 -23.79 0.20 -7.72
CA PRO A 289 -23.33 1.49 -8.22
C PRO A 289 -24.22 2.61 -7.71
N LEU A 290 -23.59 3.65 -7.17
CA LEU A 290 -24.26 4.75 -6.47
C LEU A 290 -23.75 6.09 -6.98
N ARG A 291 -24.58 7.12 -6.81
CA ARG A 291 -24.23 8.53 -7.05
C ARG A 291 -24.61 9.36 -5.84
N PHE A 292 -23.70 10.26 -5.44
CA PHE A 292 -23.98 11.21 -4.38
C PHE A 292 -24.63 12.46 -4.98
N VAL A 293 -25.86 12.75 -4.55
CA VAL A 293 -26.67 13.87 -5.03
C VAL A 293 -27.36 14.52 -3.82
N ASP A 294 -27.24 15.82 -3.70
CA ASP A 294 -27.93 16.63 -2.67
C ASP A 294 -27.72 16.11 -1.23
N GLY A 295 -26.54 15.59 -0.92
CA GLY A 295 -26.21 15.10 0.42
C GLY A 295 -26.49 13.61 0.65
N GLU A 296 -27.09 12.92 -0.32
CA GLU A 296 -27.48 11.52 -0.19
C GLU A 296 -26.87 10.62 -1.27
N ALA A 297 -26.67 9.35 -0.92
CA ALA A 297 -26.26 8.31 -1.85
C ALA A 297 -27.49 7.65 -2.47
N VAL A 298 -27.66 7.77 -3.77
CA VAL A 298 -28.77 7.17 -4.53
C VAL A 298 -28.26 6.11 -5.48
N GLU A 299 -29.03 5.04 -5.68
CA GLU A 299 -28.70 4.03 -6.68
C GLU A 299 -28.72 4.65 -8.08
N ALA A 300 -27.66 4.42 -8.83
CA ALA A 300 -27.46 4.96 -10.16
C ALA A 300 -26.83 3.89 -11.06
N PRO A 301 -27.65 3.10 -11.78
CA PRO A 301 -27.13 2.07 -12.68
C PRO A 301 -26.23 2.59 -13.80
N ASP A 302 -26.32 3.88 -14.08
CA ASP A 302 -25.45 4.60 -15.03
C ASP A 302 -24.19 5.20 -14.37
N ALA A 303 -24.01 5.03 -13.07
CA ALA A 303 -22.80 5.47 -12.39
C ALA A 303 -21.58 4.77 -12.97
N ARG A 304 -20.54 5.54 -13.22
CA ARG A 304 -19.28 5.04 -13.75
C ARG A 304 -18.39 4.51 -12.64
N ALA A 305 -18.90 3.54 -11.90
CA ALA A 305 -18.23 2.92 -10.77
C ALA A 305 -18.48 1.41 -10.78
N PHE A 306 -17.45 0.64 -10.40
CA PHE A 306 -17.52 -0.82 -10.38
C PHE A 306 -16.52 -1.40 -9.38
N ALA A 307 -16.77 -2.62 -8.92
CA ALA A 307 -15.83 -3.39 -8.10
C ALA A 307 -15.02 -4.32 -8.99
N GLU A 308 -13.75 -4.44 -8.68
CA GLU A 308 -12.80 -5.37 -9.26
C GLU A 308 -12.22 -6.22 -8.15
N ILE A 309 -12.27 -7.55 -8.31
CA ILE A 309 -11.89 -8.51 -7.28
C ILE A 309 -10.87 -9.47 -7.84
N GLU A 310 -9.76 -9.60 -7.12
CA GLU A 310 -8.71 -10.57 -7.37
C GLU A 310 -8.59 -11.50 -6.17
N VAL A 311 -8.34 -12.76 -6.43
CA VAL A 311 -8.20 -13.79 -5.41
C VAL A 311 -6.91 -14.56 -5.66
N ARG A 312 -6.24 -14.97 -4.58
CA ARG A 312 -5.16 -15.94 -4.63
C ARG A 312 -5.33 -16.99 -3.55
N THR A 313 -4.78 -18.16 -3.77
CA THR A 313 -4.87 -19.30 -2.86
C THR A 313 -3.49 -19.82 -2.52
N GLY A 314 -3.37 -20.44 -1.36
CA GLY A 314 -2.11 -20.97 -0.85
C GLY A 314 -2.27 -22.28 -0.08
N ARG A 315 -1.17 -23.01 0.05
CA ARG A 315 -1.07 -24.23 0.84
C ARG A 315 -0.54 -24.00 2.25
N ASP A 316 0.07 -22.82 2.47
CA ASP A 316 0.57 -22.37 3.76
C ASP A 316 0.11 -20.94 4.07
N ASP A 317 0.48 -20.41 5.21
CA ASP A 317 0.02 -19.12 5.75
C ASP A 317 0.86 -17.91 5.33
N ASP A 318 1.86 -18.09 4.46
CA ASP A 318 2.72 -16.97 4.04
C ASP A 318 3.13 -17.07 2.55
N PRO A 319 2.66 -16.16 1.69
CA PRO A 319 3.03 -16.14 0.27
C PRO A 319 4.47 -15.68 0.01
N ASN A 320 5.33 -15.64 1.02
CA ASN A 320 6.63 -15.00 0.96
C ASN A 320 7.76 -15.93 1.37
N ILE A 321 8.86 -15.87 0.64
CA ILE A 321 10.11 -16.50 0.99
C ILE A 321 11.10 -15.42 1.43
N TYR A 322 11.61 -15.55 2.64
CA TYR A 322 12.53 -14.59 3.26
C TYR A 322 13.97 -15.01 3.09
N HIS A 323 14.85 -14.05 2.85
CA HIS A 323 16.27 -14.32 2.62
C HIS A 323 17.17 -13.50 3.55
N GLU A 324 18.34 -14.08 3.88
CA GLU A 324 19.44 -13.39 4.53
C GLU A 324 20.68 -13.37 3.65
N TYR A 325 21.56 -12.38 3.82
CA TYR A 325 22.87 -12.39 3.17
C TYR A 325 23.84 -13.32 3.89
N THR A 326 24.55 -14.15 3.11
CA THR A 326 25.64 -15.02 3.57
C THR A 326 26.97 -14.27 3.62
N VAL A 327 28.00 -14.94 4.14
CA VAL A 327 29.39 -14.41 4.16
C VAL A 327 29.91 -14.07 2.76
N THR A 328 29.45 -14.78 1.75
CA THR A 328 29.86 -14.56 0.34
C THR A 328 29.00 -13.52 -0.38
N GLY A 329 28.04 -12.89 0.32
CA GLY A 329 27.10 -11.94 -0.28
C GLY A 329 25.95 -12.59 -1.07
N LYS A 330 25.88 -13.93 -1.09
CA LYS A 330 24.74 -14.65 -1.68
C LYS A 330 23.55 -14.61 -0.73
N GLU A 331 22.36 -14.81 -1.26
CA GLU A 331 21.13 -14.90 -0.49
C GLU A 331 20.85 -16.35 -0.08
N LYS A 332 20.31 -16.55 1.12
CA LYS A 332 19.92 -17.83 1.69
C LYS A 332 18.53 -17.70 2.31
N VAL A 333 17.66 -18.68 2.07
CA VAL A 333 16.33 -18.74 2.64
C VAL A 333 16.39 -18.89 4.16
N VAL A 334 15.53 -18.18 4.87
CA VAL A 334 15.37 -18.20 6.32
C VAL A 334 13.89 -18.15 6.69
N SER A 335 13.57 -18.52 7.95
CA SER A 335 12.21 -18.37 8.45
C SER A 335 11.81 -16.90 8.59
N ARG A 336 10.52 -16.62 8.49
CA ARG A 336 9.95 -15.29 8.75
C ARG A 336 10.35 -14.76 10.12
N ALA A 337 10.26 -15.58 11.17
CA ALA A 337 10.63 -15.20 12.53
C ALA A 337 12.09 -14.72 12.61
N ARG A 338 13.02 -15.46 11.97
CA ARG A 338 14.42 -15.04 11.90
C ARG A 338 14.59 -13.74 11.13
N TYR A 339 13.90 -13.60 10.00
CA TYR A 339 13.96 -12.38 9.18
C TYR A 339 13.50 -11.14 9.94
N GLU A 340 12.36 -11.24 10.63
CA GLU A 340 11.75 -10.10 11.31
C GLU A 340 12.45 -9.75 12.63
N ASN A 341 12.91 -10.73 13.40
CA ASN A 341 13.39 -10.53 14.76
C ASN A 341 14.91 -10.50 14.90
N ASP A 342 15.65 -11.28 14.09
CA ASP A 342 17.08 -11.49 14.30
C ASP A 342 17.95 -10.71 13.30
N LEU A 343 17.41 -10.46 12.09
CA LEU A 343 18.19 -9.86 11.03
C LEU A 343 18.15 -8.34 11.06
N ARG A 344 19.31 -7.74 10.82
CA ARG A 344 19.43 -6.28 10.67
C ARG A 344 18.92 -5.83 9.31
N THR A 345 18.31 -4.67 9.25
CA THR A 345 18.00 -4.02 7.97
C THR A 345 19.29 -3.70 7.22
N GLY A 346 19.24 -3.72 5.89
CA GLY A 346 20.37 -3.35 5.02
C GLY A 346 20.74 -1.86 5.07
N PHE A 347 20.06 -1.07 5.92
CA PHE A 347 20.25 0.36 6.07
C PHE A 347 20.79 0.72 7.45
N GLY A 348 21.50 1.81 7.52
CA GLY A 348 21.98 2.34 8.77
C GLY A 348 22.72 3.65 8.57
N ARG A 349 22.82 4.45 9.62
CA ARG A 349 23.65 5.65 9.63
C ARG A 349 25.13 5.27 9.49
N THR A 350 25.82 5.95 8.60
CA THR A 350 27.27 5.82 8.44
C THR A 350 28.03 6.75 9.36
N CYS A 351 27.40 7.86 9.79
CA CYS A 351 27.92 8.80 10.77
C CYS A 351 26.77 9.59 11.40
N ALA A 352 27.04 10.33 12.49
CA ALA A 352 26.04 11.13 13.21
C ALA A 352 25.39 12.26 12.38
N SER A 353 26.05 12.67 11.30
CA SER A 353 25.58 13.75 10.40
C SER A 353 25.19 13.24 9.02
N CYS A 354 25.23 11.93 8.79
CA CYS A 354 24.99 11.36 7.48
C CYS A 354 23.59 10.76 7.41
N ASP A 355 23.01 10.86 6.23
CA ASP A 355 21.79 10.13 5.90
C ASP A 355 22.01 8.62 5.97
N PHE A 356 20.93 7.88 6.07
CA PHE A 356 20.99 6.43 6.00
C PHE A 356 21.51 5.99 4.63
N VAL A 357 22.48 5.13 4.61
CA VAL A 357 23.09 4.59 3.40
C VAL A 357 22.86 3.09 3.35
N GLN A 358 22.54 2.57 2.18
CA GLN A 358 22.48 1.13 2.00
C GLN A 358 23.86 0.53 2.28
N ARG A 359 23.94 -0.37 3.23
CA ARG A 359 25.17 -1.07 3.56
C ARG A 359 25.45 -2.16 2.53
N SER A 360 26.70 -2.43 2.29
CA SER A 360 27.09 -3.61 1.52
C SER A 360 26.52 -4.88 2.15
N PRO A 361 26.07 -5.85 1.36
CA PRO A 361 25.57 -7.12 1.86
C PRO A 361 26.55 -7.78 2.84
N ARG A 362 26.06 -8.13 4.03
CA ARG A 362 26.86 -8.79 5.07
C ARG A 362 26.02 -9.87 5.75
N PRO A 363 26.65 -10.91 6.32
CA PRO A 363 25.94 -11.91 7.10
C PRO A 363 25.10 -11.28 8.23
N GLY A 364 23.93 -11.83 8.48
CA GLY A 364 22.99 -11.32 9.49
C GLY A 364 22.22 -10.07 9.07
N MET A 365 22.23 -9.74 7.78
CA MET A 365 21.41 -8.68 7.21
C MET A 365 20.26 -9.26 6.38
N ARG A 366 19.14 -8.58 6.39
CA ARG A 366 17.98 -8.89 5.54
C ARG A 366 18.35 -8.77 4.08
N ALA A 367 18.01 -9.78 3.30
CA ALA A 367 18.12 -9.79 1.85
C ALA A 367 16.71 -9.67 1.22
N ALA A 368 16.52 -10.20 0.03
CA ALA A 368 15.24 -10.11 -0.66
C ALA A 368 14.13 -10.88 0.06
N ILE A 369 12.91 -10.41 -0.11
CA ILE A 369 11.70 -11.21 0.06
C ILE A 369 11.20 -11.53 -1.34
N THR A 370 10.99 -12.80 -1.63
CA THR A 370 10.48 -13.26 -2.91
C THR A 370 9.11 -13.90 -2.74
N TYR A 371 8.38 -14.00 -3.83
CA TYR A 371 7.07 -14.65 -3.82
C TYR A 371 7.23 -16.17 -3.79
N ASP A 372 6.44 -16.86 -2.97
CA ASP A 372 6.39 -18.31 -2.91
C ASP A 372 5.44 -18.88 -3.97
N SER A 373 5.94 -19.02 -5.18
CA SER A 373 5.17 -19.57 -6.30
C SER A 373 4.96 -21.08 -6.23
N ASP A 374 5.64 -21.78 -5.32
CA ASP A 374 5.48 -23.23 -5.15
C ASP A 374 4.26 -23.57 -4.28
N ASN A 375 3.94 -22.70 -3.32
CA ASN A 375 2.83 -22.88 -2.41
C ASN A 375 1.68 -21.91 -2.64
N TRP A 376 1.87 -20.81 -3.38
CA TRP A 376 0.85 -19.80 -3.62
C TRP A 376 0.62 -19.53 -5.11
N THR A 377 -0.66 -19.44 -5.51
CA THR A 377 -1.02 -18.93 -6.83
C THR A 377 -0.75 -17.44 -6.91
N PHE A 378 -0.46 -16.94 -8.11
CA PHE A 378 -0.53 -15.49 -8.35
C PHE A 378 -1.99 -15.02 -8.18
N TRP A 379 -2.17 -13.70 -8.06
CA TRP A 379 -3.51 -13.11 -8.10
C TRP A 379 -4.24 -13.55 -9.38
N SER A 380 -5.51 -13.87 -9.25
CA SER A 380 -6.36 -14.16 -10.40
C SER A 380 -6.40 -12.97 -11.36
N THR A 381 -6.88 -13.21 -12.57
CA THR A 381 -7.31 -12.08 -13.42
C THR A 381 -8.42 -11.32 -12.70
N PRO A 382 -8.44 -9.97 -12.83
CA PRO A 382 -9.47 -9.15 -12.22
C PRO A 382 -10.90 -9.58 -12.64
N ILE A 383 -11.75 -9.77 -11.65
CA ILE A 383 -13.14 -10.18 -11.83
C ILE A 383 -14.05 -8.99 -11.53
N THR A 384 -14.78 -8.57 -12.57
CA THR A 384 -15.74 -7.45 -12.51
C THR A 384 -17.19 -7.87 -12.62
N GLN A 385 -17.45 -9.17 -12.86
CA GLN A 385 -18.79 -9.74 -12.98
C GLN A 385 -18.97 -10.89 -12.00
N SER A 386 -20.06 -10.84 -11.24
CA SER A 386 -20.43 -11.88 -10.29
C SER A 386 -20.77 -13.21 -11.01
N GLY A 387 -20.37 -14.33 -10.41
CA GLY A 387 -20.65 -15.67 -10.92
C GLY A 387 -19.60 -16.22 -11.89
N LEU A 388 -18.48 -15.55 -12.10
CA LEU A 388 -17.37 -16.06 -12.91
C LEU A 388 -16.55 -17.12 -12.15
N PRO A 389 -16.00 -18.12 -12.87
CA PRO A 389 -15.16 -19.14 -12.27
C PRO A 389 -13.82 -18.57 -11.81
N LEU A 390 -13.34 -19.03 -10.65
CA LEU A 390 -11.98 -18.84 -10.17
C LEU A 390 -11.12 -19.97 -10.73
N ASN A 391 -10.25 -19.68 -11.66
CA ASN A 391 -9.31 -20.66 -12.19
C ASN A 391 -8.03 -20.65 -11.33
N LEU A 392 -8.15 -21.12 -10.11
CA LEU A 392 -7.06 -21.17 -9.12
C LEU A 392 -6.82 -22.63 -8.70
N ASP A 393 -5.57 -22.92 -8.32
CA ASP A 393 -5.21 -24.20 -7.75
C ASP A 393 -5.85 -24.38 -6.37
N SER A 394 -5.98 -25.65 -5.95
CA SER A 394 -6.43 -25.97 -4.60
C SER A 394 -5.50 -25.39 -3.52
N GLY A 395 -6.09 -25.01 -2.41
CA GLY A 395 -5.33 -24.45 -1.29
C GLY A 395 -6.10 -24.53 0.02
N SER A 396 -5.35 -24.44 1.13
CA SER A 396 -5.90 -24.35 2.49
C SER A 396 -6.11 -22.90 2.93
N PHE A 397 -5.55 -21.96 2.19
CA PHE A 397 -5.59 -20.53 2.48
C PHE A 397 -6.12 -19.74 1.28
N ILE A 398 -6.80 -18.64 1.59
CA ILE A 398 -7.31 -17.70 0.58
C ILE A 398 -7.00 -16.26 0.99
N GLN A 399 -6.73 -15.42 0.01
CA GLN A 399 -6.61 -13.97 0.19
C GLN A 399 -7.30 -13.25 -0.94
N VAL A 400 -7.97 -12.14 -0.61
CA VAL A 400 -8.77 -11.33 -1.56
C VAL A 400 -8.19 -9.93 -1.63
N PHE A 401 -8.11 -9.39 -2.84
CA PHE A 401 -7.81 -8.00 -3.11
C PHE A 401 -8.97 -7.38 -3.88
N ILE A 402 -9.47 -6.25 -3.38
CA ILE A 402 -10.63 -5.58 -3.95
C ILE A 402 -10.23 -4.15 -4.29
N THR A 403 -10.58 -3.72 -5.49
CA THR A 403 -10.48 -2.34 -5.92
C THR A 403 -11.87 -1.83 -6.28
N LEU A 404 -12.30 -0.80 -5.56
CA LEU A 404 -13.53 -0.07 -5.87
C LEU A 404 -13.16 1.12 -6.76
N HIS A 405 -13.65 1.12 -7.98
CA HIS A 405 -13.33 2.12 -8.98
C HIS A 405 -14.42 3.16 -9.14
N SER A 406 -14.01 4.41 -9.43
CA SER A 406 -14.87 5.49 -9.92
C SER A 406 -14.14 6.33 -10.96
N THR A 407 -14.87 6.86 -11.92
CA THR A 407 -14.33 7.80 -12.91
C THR A 407 -14.96 9.20 -12.81
N ARG A 408 -15.86 9.41 -11.85
CA ARG A 408 -16.49 10.70 -11.54
C ARG A 408 -16.48 10.95 -10.05
N PHE A 409 -16.31 12.18 -9.64
CA PHE A 409 -16.21 12.57 -8.22
C PHE A 409 -17.46 12.25 -7.39
N ALA A 410 -18.63 12.22 -8.02
CA ALA A 410 -19.89 11.92 -7.35
C ALA A 410 -20.31 10.45 -7.42
N ASP A 411 -19.71 9.65 -8.31
CA ASP A 411 -20.06 8.24 -8.48
C ASP A 411 -19.18 7.36 -7.57
N PHE A 412 -19.73 6.28 -7.08
CA PHE A 412 -18.99 5.26 -6.32
C PHE A 412 -19.71 3.92 -6.36
N VAL A 413 -19.04 2.87 -5.94
CA VAL A 413 -19.63 1.54 -5.79
C VAL A 413 -19.55 1.09 -4.34
N ARG A 414 -20.64 0.54 -3.82
CA ARG A 414 -20.69 -0.16 -2.55
C ARG A 414 -20.65 -1.66 -2.80
N LEU A 415 -19.79 -2.37 -2.09
CA LEU A 415 -19.70 -3.81 -2.10
C LEU A 415 -20.29 -4.37 -0.80
N ASP A 416 -21.44 -5.02 -0.91
CA ASP A 416 -22.19 -5.50 0.23
C ASP A 416 -21.65 -6.85 0.74
N SER A 417 -21.35 -7.77 -0.16
CA SER A 417 -20.86 -9.11 0.17
C SER A 417 -20.09 -9.74 -0.98
N LEU A 418 -19.23 -10.69 -0.62
CA LEU A 418 -18.47 -11.51 -1.54
C LEU A 418 -18.47 -12.93 -1.01
N TRP A 419 -18.68 -13.93 -1.88
CA TRP A 419 -18.53 -15.33 -1.51
C TRP A 419 -17.92 -16.15 -2.63
N VAL A 420 -17.21 -17.20 -2.22
CA VAL A 420 -16.50 -18.12 -3.10
C VAL A 420 -17.03 -19.52 -2.86
N GLU A 421 -17.41 -20.20 -3.92
CA GLU A 421 -17.72 -21.63 -3.89
C GLU A 421 -16.45 -22.41 -3.59
N ARG A 422 -16.54 -23.39 -2.70
CA ARG A 422 -15.46 -24.30 -2.36
C ARG A 422 -15.97 -25.71 -2.13
N ALA A 423 -15.12 -26.69 -2.42
CA ALA A 423 -15.39 -28.09 -2.15
C ALA A 423 -14.12 -28.78 -1.66
N PRO A 424 -14.22 -29.72 -0.70
CA PRO A 424 -13.08 -30.52 -0.27
C PRO A 424 -12.51 -31.33 -1.44
N LEU A 425 -11.24 -31.65 -1.38
CA LEU A 425 -10.63 -32.58 -2.32
C LEU A 425 -11.27 -33.95 -2.19
N LEU A 426 -11.62 -34.57 -3.32
CA LEU A 426 -12.16 -35.93 -3.34
C LEU A 426 -11.11 -36.98 -2.95
N ALA A 427 -9.84 -36.68 -3.17
CA ALA A 427 -8.71 -37.53 -2.80
C ALA A 427 -7.47 -36.62 -2.56
N ALA A 428 -6.76 -36.85 -1.46
CA ALA A 428 -5.52 -36.15 -1.17
C ALA A 428 -4.36 -36.56 -2.13
N ARG A 429 -4.46 -37.74 -2.75
CA ARG A 429 -3.46 -38.27 -3.68
C ARG A 429 -4.10 -39.32 -4.58
N VAL A 430 -3.86 -39.23 -5.88
CA VAL A 430 -4.17 -40.28 -6.85
C VAL A 430 -2.86 -40.97 -7.22
N LEU A 431 -2.77 -42.27 -6.90
CA LEU A 431 -1.64 -43.11 -7.33
C LEU A 431 -2.08 -43.91 -8.55
N GLY A 432 -1.40 -43.71 -9.65
CA GLY A 432 -1.53 -44.55 -10.85
C GLY A 432 -0.32 -45.47 -10.96
N GLU A 433 -0.56 -46.78 -11.01
CA GLU A 433 0.49 -47.73 -11.39
C GLU A 433 0.41 -47.95 -12.89
N VAL A 434 1.49 -47.64 -13.59
CA VAL A 434 1.61 -48.01 -15.01
C VAL A 434 2.22 -49.38 -15.07
N ALA A 435 1.41 -50.37 -15.29
CA ALA A 435 1.92 -51.72 -15.57
C ALA A 435 2.68 -51.70 -16.92
N PRO A 436 3.89 -52.24 -17.01
CA PRO A 436 4.56 -52.37 -18.29
C PRO A 436 3.69 -53.18 -19.22
N LEU A 437 3.52 -52.69 -20.46
CA LEU A 437 2.90 -53.47 -21.52
C LEU A 437 3.68 -54.79 -21.62
N ALA A 438 2.99 -55.92 -21.39
CA ALA A 438 3.61 -57.23 -21.61
C ALA A 438 4.10 -57.28 -23.05
N ASP A 439 5.37 -57.49 -23.21
CA ASP A 439 5.97 -57.69 -24.53
C ASP A 439 5.25 -58.87 -25.19
N PRO A 440 4.66 -58.75 -26.41
CA PRO A 440 4.07 -59.88 -27.06
C PRO A 440 5.23 -60.84 -27.39
N GLN A 441 5.21 -61.94 -26.69
CA GLN A 441 6.16 -63.02 -26.98
C GLN A 441 5.99 -63.45 -28.44
N PRO A 442 7.12 -63.74 -29.17
CA PRO A 442 7.10 -64.09 -30.58
C PRO A 442 6.33 -65.38 -30.92
#